data_113fbee1c97f2f0a164b3f84128c605b
#
_entry.id   113fbee1c97f2f0a164b3f84128c605b
#
_cell.length_a   1.000
_cell.length_b   1.000
_cell.length_c   1.000
_cell.angle_alpha   90.00
_cell.angle_beta   90.00
_cell.angle_gamma   90.00
#
_symmetry.space_group_name_H-M   'P 1'
#
loop_
_entity.id
_entity.type
_entity.pdbx_description
1 polymer ?
#
loop_
_entity_poly.entity_id
_entity_poly.type
_entity_poly.pdbx_seq_one_letter_code
_entity_poly.pdbx_strand_id
1 'polypeptide(L)'
;MNVTLIDYGAGNLRSVANALRAIGIEPNVAAAPEDLANTTHLVLPGVGSFGDCMEQLASRRLVGPIREWLAAGKPYLGICLGYQILFGSSEESPGVAGLGLVPGSVRRFVRTPGLKIPHMGWNSVVPRQPDAGNWAGLGAEPYFYYVHSYFPVPDDPSVIAAETCYGEDKFAAAIELPNLLACQFHPEKSQEAGLRLIRNFLGHP
;
A
#
# COMPACT_ATOMS: atom_id res chain seq x y z
N MET A 1 11.30 -17.04 6.44
CA MET A 1 10.78 -15.77 5.88
C MET A 1 11.09 -14.66 6.88
N ASN A 2 11.69 -13.55 6.41
CA ASN A 2 12.01 -12.38 7.25
C ASN A 2 11.23 -11.18 6.71
N VAL A 3 10.08 -10.91 7.30
CA VAL A 3 9.24 -9.76 6.94
C VAL A 3 9.72 -8.54 7.73
N THR A 4 9.99 -7.44 7.04
CA THR A 4 10.47 -6.20 7.65
C THR A 4 9.51 -5.05 7.37
N LEU A 5 9.07 -4.38 8.43
CA LEU A 5 8.28 -3.16 8.39
C LEU A 5 9.19 -1.94 8.33
N ILE A 6 8.96 -1.04 7.39
CA ILE A 6 9.65 0.26 7.36
C ILE A 6 9.04 1.18 8.41
N ASP A 7 9.90 1.64 9.33
CA ASP A 7 9.59 2.69 10.29
C ASP A 7 10.21 4.02 9.84
N TYR A 8 9.42 4.88 9.25
CA TYR A 8 9.84 6.24 8.92
C TYR A 8 9.39 7.28 9.96
N GLY A 9 8.97 6.84 11.17
CA GLY A 9 8.55 7.70 12.27
C GLY A 9 7.07 8.09 12.25
N ALA A 10 6.34 7.65 11.27
CA ALA A 10 4.88 7.76 11.17
C ALA A 10 4.33 6.45 10.63
N GLY A 11 3.07 6.22 10.80
CA GLY A 11 2.44 5.00 10.30
C GLY A 11 1.80 4.16 11.40
N ASN A 12 0.92 3.27 10.99
CA ASN A 12 0.22 2.37 11.90
C ASN A 12 1.01 1.07 12.09
N LEU A 13 2.34 1.19 12.34
CA LEU A 13 3.27 0.06 12.51
C LEU A 13 2.73 -1.01 13.45
N ARG A 14 2.17 -0.58 14.59
CA ARG A 14 1.64 -1.50 15.59
C ARG A 14 0.49 -2.35 15.05
N SER A 15 -0.42 -1.77 14.28
CA SER A 15 -1.54 -2.52 13.70
C SER A 15 -1.07 -3.50 12.64
N VAL A 16 -0.11 -3.10 11.78
CA VAL A 16 0.46 -3.99 10.77
C VAL A 16 1.28 -5.11 11.42
N ALA A 17 2.08 -4.80 12.43
CA ALA A 17 2.80 -5.81 13.20
C ALA A 17 1.84 -6.82 13.88
N ASN A 18 0.74 -6.34 14.46
CA ASN A 18 -0.27 -7.20 15.06
C ASN A 18 -0.98 -8.08 14.02
N ALA A 19 -1.27 -7.55 12.82
CA ALA A 19 -1.84 -8.33 11.74
C ALA A 19 -0.88 -9.45 11.27
N LEU A 20 0.42 -9.15 11.17
CA LEU A 20 1.45 -10.15 10.84
C LEU A 20 1.57 -11.21 11.94
N ARG A 21 1.57 -10.81 13.23
CA ARG A 21 1.58 -11.76 14.35
C ARG A 21 0.33 -12.65 14.38
N ALA A 22 -0.83 -12.09 14.04
CA ALA A 22 -2.08 -12.86 13.97
C ALA A 22 -2.04 -13.97 12.91
N ILE A 23 -1.17 -13.85 11.90
CA ILE A 23 -0.92 -14.88 10.91
C ILE A 23 0.36 -15.69 11.17
N GLY A 24 0.95 -15.58 12.37
CA GLY A 24 2.13 -16.36 12.79
C GLY A 24 3.48 -15.80 12.37
N ILE A 25 3.56 -14.55 11.93
CA ILE A 25 4.80 -13.91 11.48
C ILE A 25 5.21 -12.81 12.49
N GLU A 26 6.41 -12.94 13.07
CA GLU A 26 7.00 -11.87 13.87
C GLU A 26 7.81 -10.94 12.93
N PRO A 27 7.38 -9.70 12.72
CA PRO A 27 8.08 -8.80 11.81
C PRO A 27 9.30 -8.16 12.46
N ASN A 28 10.34 -7.93 11.66
CA ASN A 28 11.39 -6.99 11.99
C ASN A 28 10.93 -5.55 11.72
N VAL A 29 11.63 -4.57 12.28
CA VAL A 29 11.40 -3.15 12.04
C VAL A 29 12.70 -2.53 11.54
N ALA A 30 12.62 -1.79 10.45
CA ALA A 30 13.75 -1.08 9.86
C ALA A 30 13.53 0.43 9.93
N ALA A 31 14.38 1.12 10.69
CA ALA A 31 14.43 2.57 10.77
C ALA A 31 15.66 3.15 10.04
N ALA A 32 16.59 2.31 9.60
CA ALA A 32 17.82 2.67 8.89
C ALA A 32 18.15 1.61 7.82
N PRO A 33 18.98 1.93 6.81
CA PRO A 33 19.35 1.00 5.74
C PRO A 33 19.95 -0.32 6.23
N GLU A 34 20.70 -0.27 7.32
CA GLU A 34 21.39 -1.42 7.93
C GLU A 34 20.41 -2.51 8.39
N ASP A 35 19.20 -2.10 8.79
CA ASP A 35 18.15 -3.00 9.29
C ASP A 35 17.55 -3.89 8.18
N LEU A 36 17.84 -3.59 6.90
CA LEU A 36 17.32 -4.32 5.75
C LEU A 36 18.15 -5.55 5.35
N ALA A 37 19.30 -5.78 5.97
CA ALA A 37 20.30 -6.76 5.52
C ALA A 37 19.76 -8.20 5.32
N ASN A 38 18.85 -8.67 6.18
CA ASN A 38 18.30 -10.03 6.13
C ASN A 38 16.82 -10.07 5.70
N THR A 39 16.32 -8.97 5.17
CA THR A 39 14.92 -8.86 4.74
C THR A 39 14.65 -9.74 3.52
N THR A 40 13.53 -10.46 3.53
CA THR A 40 13.02 -11.20 2.38
C THR A 40 11.74 -10.58 1.80
N HIS A 41 10.94 -9.93 2.64
CA HIS A 41 9.71 -9.24 2.27
C HIS A 41 9.68 -7.89 2.95
N LEU A 42 9.50 -6.83 2.17
CA LEU A 42 9.43 -5.47 2.66
C LEU A 42 7.99 -5.00 2.72
N VAL A 43 7.58 -4.47 3.86
CA VAL A 43 6.24 -3.88 4.05
C VAL A 43 6.40 -2.42 4.41
N LEU A 44 5.79 -1.54 3.63
CA LEU A 44 5.74 -0.11 3.91
C LEU A 44 4.31 0.31 4.20
N PRO A 45 3.92 0.38 5.47
CA PRO A 45 2.66 0.98 5.87
C PRO A 45 2.80 2.50 5.86
N GLY A 46 1.70 3.22 5.72
CA GLY A 46 1.80 4.67 5.80
C GLY A 46 0.49 5.34 6.17
N VAL A 47 0.61 6.35 7.03
CA VAL A 47 -0.43 7.33 7.33
C VAL A 47 0.21 8.72 7.37
N GLY A 48 -0.58 9.77 7.17
CA GLY A 48 -0.10 11.15 7.08
C GLY A 48 -0.11 11.66 5.64
N SER A 49 0.74 12.63 5.33
CA SER A 49 0.82 13.22 4.00
C SER A 49 1.92 12.61 3.13
N PHE A 50 1.75 12.69 1.81
CA PHE A 50 2.73 12.23 0.84
C PHE A 50 4.10 12.91 1.04
N GLY A 51 4.12 14.23 1.25
CA GLY A 51 5.35 14.99 1.44
C GLY A 51 6.09 14.61 2.71
N ASP A 52 5.38 14.51 3.84
CA ASP A 52 5.97 14.13 5.12
C ASP A 52 6.58 12.72 5.05
N CYS A 53 5.89 11.78 4.38
CA CYS A 53 6.41 10.42 4.21
C CYS A 53 7.74 10.44 3.45
N MET A 54 7.80 11.13 2.32
CA MET A 54 9.02 11.21 1.50
C MET A 54 10.15 11.91 2.25
N GLU A 55 9.87 12.97 3.00
CA GLU A 55 10.85 13.68 3.83
C GLU A 55 11.40 12.76 4.94
N GLN A 56 10.52 12.05 5.65
CA GLN A 56 10.93 11.13 6.71
C GLN A 56 11.74 9.94 6.17
N LEU A 57 11.37 9.37 5.02
CA LEU A 57 12.16 8.34 4.36
C LEU A 57 13.54 8.86 3.93
N ALA A 58 13.60 10.08 3.40
CA ALA A 58 14.87 10.72 3.01
C ALA A 58 15.76 11.01 4.20
N SER A 59 15.23 11.55 5.31
CA SER A 59 15.96 11.84 6.53
C SER A 59 16.61 10.59 7.15
N ARG A 60 15.97 9.43 6.98
CA ARG A 60 16.46 8.12 7.41
C ARG A 60 17.30 7.39 6.36
N ARG A 61 17.56 8.02 5.21
CA ARG A 61 18.33 7.44 4.09
C ARG A 61 17.70 6.16 3.52
N LEU A 62 16.37 5.98 3.66
CA LEU A 62 15.65 4.77 3.23
C LEU A 62 15.18 4.84 1.77
N VAL A 63 15.12 6.03 1.14
CA VAL A 63 14.63 6.19 -0.24
C VAL A 63 15.46 5.37 -1.24
N GLY A 64 16.79 5.45 -1.18
CA GLY A 64 17.71 4.70 -2.05
C GLY A 64 17.53 3.19 -1.89
N PRO A 65 17.69 2.65 -0.68
CA PRO A 65 17.51 1.22 -0.40
C PRO A 65 16.14 0.66 -0.83
N ILE A 66 15.06 1.42 -0.64
CA ILE A 66 13.71 0.99 -1.09
C ILE A 66 13.65 0.95 -2.63
N ARG A 67 14.21 1.96 -3.33
CA ARG A 67 14.29 1.95 -4.79
C ARG A 67 15.11 0.77 -5.33
N GLU A 68 16.26 0.51 -4.72
CA GLU A 68 17.10 -0.65 -5.07
C GLU A 68 16.37 -1.98 -4.82
N TRP A 69 15.66 -2.09 -3.71
CA TRP A 69 14.83 -3.25 -3.36
C TRP A 69 13.81 -3.56 -4.45
N LEU A 70 13.07 -2.53 -4.86
CA LEU A 70 12.01 -2.62 -5.86
C LEU A 70 12.59 -2.88 -7.26
N ALA A 71 13.67 -2.21 -7.63
CA ALA A 71 14.37 -2.43 -8.90
C ALA A 71 14.94 -3.85 -9.01
N ALA A 72 15.34 -4.46 -7.87
CA ALA A 72 15.78 -5.84 -7.81
C ALA A 72 14.61 -6.86 -7.88
N GLY A 73 13.37 -6.41 -8.03
CA GLY A 73 12.18 -7.26 -8.10
C GLY A 73 11.89 -8.04 -6.82
N LYS A 74 12.31 -7.53 -5.68
CA LYS A 74 12.09 -8.20 -4.39
C LYS A 74 10.68 -7.92 -3.85
N PRO A 75 10.11 -8.85 -3.03
CA PRO A 75 8.75 -8.71 -2.53
C PRO A 75 8.48 -7.44 -1.73
N TYR A 76 7.44 -6.69 -2.13
CA TYR A 76 7.05 -5.43 -1.51
C TYR A 76 5.53 -5.34 -1.34
N LEU A 77 5.09 -5.03 -0.12
CA LEU A 77 3.70 -4.70 0.21
C LEU A 77 3.61 -3.23 0.60
N GLY A 78 2.95 -2.42 -0.24
CA GLY A 78 2.64 -1.01 0.04
C GLY A 78 1.22 -0.85 0.57
N ILE A 79 1.06 -0.22 1.74
CA ILE A 79 -0.26 -0.01 2.36
C ILE A 79 -0.55 1.49 2.44
N CYS A 80 -1.66 1.92 1.85
CA CYS A 80 -2.17 3.29 1.82
C CYS A 80 -1.10 4.28 1.31
N LEU A 81 -0.42 5.00 2.15
CA LEU A 81 0.64 5.93 1.74
C LEU A 81 1.84 5.19 1.14
N GLY A 82 2.16 3.97 1.62
CA GLY A 82 3.16 3.09 1.02
C GLY A 82 2.84 2.66 -0.42
N TYR A 83 1.57 2.71 -0.80
CA TYR A 83 1.13 2.58 -2.19
C TYR A 83 1.33 3.89 -2.96
N GLN A 84 0.89 5.01 -2.40
CA GLN A 84 0.91 6.30 -3.08
C GLN A 84 2.33 6.76 -3.44
N ILE A 85 3.30 6.57 -2.56
CA ILE A 85 4.69 7.01 -2.81
C ILE A 85 5.40 6.23 -3.92
N LEU A 86 4.84 5.13 -4.43
CA LEU A 86 5.38 4.44 -5.61
C LEU A 86 5.30 5.30 -6.87
N PHE A 87 4.39 6.28 -6.91
CA PHE A 87 4.17 7.20 -8.03
C PHE A 87 5.13 8.38 -7.99
N GLY A 88 5.23 9.11 -9.12
CA GLY A 88 6.19 10.19 -9.26
C GLY A 88 5.78 11.50 -8.58
N SER A 89 4.46 11.73 -8.40
CA SER A 89 3.92 12.99 -7.88
C SER A 89 2.58 12.82 -7.18
N SER A 90 2.22 13.80 -6.36
CA SER A 90 0.94 13.87 -5.67
C SER A 90 0.39 15.28 -5.64
N GLU A 91 -0.91 15.43 -5.88
CA GLU A 91 -1.63 16.71 -5.68
C GLU A 91 -1.67 17.14 -4.21
N GLU A 92 -1.43 16.21 -3.27
CA GLU A 92 -1.34 16.52 -1.85
C GLU A 92 -0.10 17.37 -1.51
N SER A 93 1.01 17.12 -2.22
CA SER A 93 2.31 17.72 -1.93
C SER A 93 2.98 18.16 -3.23
N PRO A 94 2.50 19.26 -3.86
CA PRO A 94 3.06 19.76 -5.11
C PRO A 94 4.56 20.04 -5.01
N GLY A 95 5.32 19.55 -5.97
CA GLY A 95 6.78 19.70 -6.01
C GLY A 95 7.57 18.65 -5.24
N VAL A 96 6.92 17.78 -4.47
CA VAL A 96 7.59 16.64 -3.82
C VAL A 96 7.54 15.43 -4.76
N ALA A 97 8.70 14.89 -5.08
CA ALA A 97 8.81 13.67 -5.87
C ALA A 97 8.64 12.42 -5.00
N GLY A 98 7.84 11.46 -5.47
CA GLY A 98 7.77 10.13 -4.88
C GLY A 98 8.92 9.22 -5.34
N LEU A 99 8.74 7.92 -5.19
CA LEU A 99 9.73 6.93 -5.64
C LEU A 99 9.81 6.85 -7.18
N GLY A 100 8.72 7.17 -7.89
CA GLY A 100 8.69 7.21 -9.35
C GLY A 100 8.89 5.85 -10.03
N LEU A 101 8.46 4.77 -9.38
CA LEU A 101 8.60 3.40 -9.87
C LEU A 101 7.42 2.95 -10.72
N VAL A 102 6.26 3.51 -10.44
CA VAL A 102 5.05 3.28 -11.22
C VAL A 102 4.70 4.59 -11.95
N PRO A 103 4.64 4.59 -13.29
CA PRO A 103 4.18 5.76 -14.05
C PRO A 103 2.74 6.13 -13.65
N GLY A 104 2.51 7.43 -13.49
CA GLY A 104 1.23 7.98 -13.04
C GLY A 104 1.37 8.99 -11.91
N SER A 105 0.26 9.34 -11.30
CA SER A 105 0.22 10.36 -10.25
C SER A 105 -0.83 10.04 -9.19
N VAL A 106 -0.73 10.71 -8.06
CA VAL A 106 -1.73 10.64 -6.97
C VAL A 106 -2.62 11.87 -7.05
N ARG A 107 -3.93 11.66 -7.18
CA ARG A 107 -4.94 12.72 -7.36
C ARG A 107 -5.90 12.81 -6.17
N ARG A 108 -6.50 13.97 -6.01
CA ARG A 108 -7.53 14.20 -5.00
C ARG A 108 -8.90 13.77 -5.53
N PHE A 109 -9.76 13.25 -4.64
CA PHE A 109 -11.18 13.06 -4.95
C PHE A 109 -11.85 14.36 -5.35
N VAL A 110 -12.68 14.31 -6.38
CA VAL A 110 -13.51 15.45 -6.78
C VAL A 110 -14.59 15.67 -5.73
N ARG A 111 -14.71 16.91 -5.25
CA ARG A 111 -15.76 17.27 -4.30
C ARG A 111 -17.10 17.31 -5.01
N THR A 112 -18.01 16.41 -4.65
CA THR A 112 -19.40 16.42 -5.09
C THR A 112 -20.32 16.65 -3.90
N PRO A 113 -21.49 17.30 -4.08
CA PRO A 113 -22.43 17.50 -2.99
C PRO A 113 -22.81 16.16 -2.33
N GLY A 114 -22.71 16.11 -0.99
CA GLY A 114 -23.03 14.90 -0.21
C GLY A 114 -21.90 13.90 -0.06
N LEU A 115 -20.83 13.99 -0.84
CA LEU A 115 -19.66 13.11 -0.71
C LEU A 115 -18.73 13.62 0.40
N LYS A 116 -18.45 12.77 1.38
CA LYS A 116 -17.52 13.10 2.47
C LYS A 116 -16.08 12.78 2.02
N ILE A 117 -15.17 13.74 2.18
CA ILE A 117 -13.73 13.55 1.99
C ILE A 117 -13.07 13.88 3.33
N PRO A 118 -12.25 12.95 3.88
CA PRO A 118 -11.73 11.73 3.29
C PRO A 118 -12.77 10.62 3.07
N HIS A 119 -12.53 9.73 2.10
CA HIS A 119 -13.16 8.41 2.00
C HIS A 119 -12.76 7.63 3.25
N MET A 120 -13.67 7.48 4.19
CA MET A 120 -13.42 6.83 5.47
C MET A 120 -14.50 5.81 5.77
N GLY A 121 -14.08 4.58 6.00
CA GLY A 121 -14.98 3.47 6.33
C GLY A 121 -14.75 2.24 5.45
N TRP A 122 -15.71 1.33 5.52
CA TRP A 122 -15.69 0.09 4.74
C TRP A 122 -16.25 0.33 3.34
N ASN A 123 -15.55 -0.20 2.34
CA ASN A 123 -16.02 -0.17 0.96
C ASN A 123 -15.61 -1.46 0.25
N SER A 124 -16.35 -1.81 -0.80
CA SER A 124 -16.07 -3.00 -1.59
C SER A 124 -14.91 -2.77 -2.55
N VAL A 125 -14.22 -3.85 -2.83
CA VAL A 125 -13.12 -3.93 -3.78
C VAL A 125 -13.47 -4.97 -4.83
N VAL A 126 -13.33 -4.63 -6.10
CA VAL A 126 -13.57 -5.55 -7.22
C VAL A 126 -12.22 -5.96 -7.82
N PRO A 127 -11.69 -7.15 -7.47
CA PRO A 127 -10.48 -7.68 -8.07
C PRO A 127 -10.68 -7.98 -9.55
N ARG A 128 -9.67 -7.74 -10.38
CA ARG A 128 -9.71 -8.13 -11.81
C ARG A 128 -9.65 -9.64 -12.03
N GLN A 129 -8.99 -10.33 -11.10
CA GLN A 129 -8.91 -11.79 -11.07
C GLN A 129 -9.37 -12.29 -9.69
N PRO A 130 -10.70 -12.35 -9.46
CA PRO A 130 -11.22 -12.83 -8.19
C PRO A 130 -10.81 -14.28 -7.95
N ASP A 131 -10.56 -14.62 -6.69
CA ASP A 131 -10.17 -15.94 -6.23
C ASP A 131 -8.86 -16.50 -6.83
N ALA A 132 -8.00 -15.63 -7.38
CA ALA A 132 -6.69 -16.00 -7.92
C ALA A 132 -5.56 -15.17 -7.28
N GLY A 133 -4.35 -15.75 -7.19
CA GLY A 133 -3.16 -15.06 -6.66
C GLY A 133 -3.39 -14.47 -5.26
N ASN A 134 -3.08 -13.18 -5.10
CA ASN A 134 -3.27 -12.48 -3.83
C ASN A 134 -4.76 -12.36 -3.40
N TRP A 135 -5.69 -12.55 -4.32
CA TRP A 135 -7.14 -12.46 -4.09
C TRP A 135 -7.80 -13.81 -3.82
N ALA A 136 -7.02 -14.90 -3.76
CA ALA A 136 -7.55 -16.26 -3.54
C ALA A 136 -8.31 -16.36 -2.20
N GLY A 137 -9.55 -16.89 -2.27
CA GLY A 137 -10.43 -17.09 -1.12
C GLY A 137 -11.04 -15.81 -0.53
N LEU A 138 -10.99 -14.70 -1.29
CA LEU A 138 -11.60 -13.42 -0.88
C LEU A 138 -13.00 -13.19 -1.48
N GLY A 139 -13.37 -13.98 -2.50
CA GLY A 139 -14.61 -13.79 -3.25
C GLY A 139 -14.54 -12.64 -4.26
N ALA A 140 -15.67 -12.39 -4.92
CA ALA A 140 -15.73 -11.45 -6.05
C ALA A 140 -15.69 -9.97 -5.63
N GLU A 141 -16.14 -9.66 -4.42
CA GLU A 141 -16.29 -8.26 -3.97
C GLU A 141 -16.05 -8.14 -2.45
N PRO A 142 -14.82 -8.42 -1.97
CA PRO A 142 -14.49 -8.30 -0.56
C PRO A 142 -14.53 -6.84 -0.08
N TYR A 143 -14.82 -6.64 1.21
CA TYR A 143 -14.83 -5.34 1.85
C TYR A 143 -13.54 -5.08 2.60
N PHE A 144 -13.01 -3.84 2.44
CA PHE A 144 -11.83 -3.36 3.14
C PHE A 144 -12.06 -1.98 3.75
N TYR A 145 -11.24 -1.65 4.75
CA TYR A 145 -11.29 -0.35 5.42
C TYR A 145 -10.41 0.68 4.73
N TYR A 146 -10.96 1.86 4.48
CA TYR A 146 -10.31 3.00 3.85
C TYR A 146 -10.25 4.22 4.78
N VAL A 147 -9.22 5.03 4.61
CA VAL A 147 -9.13 6.38 5.17
C VAL A 147 -8.14 7.20 4.33
N HIS A 148 -8.64 7.86 3.26
CA HIS A 148 -7.79 8.64 2.36
C HIS A 148 -8.57 9.74 1.64
N SER A 149 -7.86 10.82 1.25
CA SER A 149 -8.41 11.92 0.45
C SER A 149 -7.85 11.94 -0.98
N TYR A 150 -6.80 11.15 -1.22
CA TYR A 150 -6.08 11.07 -2.49
C TYR A 150 -5.94 9.61 -2.88
N PHE A 151 -5.87 9.33 -4.18
CA PHE A 151 -5.74 7.99 -4.73
C PHE A 151 -4.82 7.98 -5.95
N PRO A 152 -4.07 6.90 -6.18
CA PRO A 152 -3.24 6.73 -7.35
C PRO A 152 -4.03 6.55 -8.66
N VAL A 153 -3.50 7.13 -9.72
CA VAL A 153 -3.95 6.98 -11.10
C VAL A 153 -2.76 6.50 -11.93
N PRO A 154 -2.60 5.19 -12.12
CA PRO A 154 -1.56 4.63 -12.98
C PRO A 154 -1.78 5.04 -14.44
N ASP A 155 -0.69 5.37 -15.16
CA ASP A 155 -0.75 5.65 -16.61
C ASP A 155 -1.00 4.36 -17.40
N ASP A 156 -0.48 3.23 -16.93
CA ASP A 156 -0.77 1.91 -17.49
C ASP A 156 -1.84 1.20 -16.66
N PRO A 157 -3.07 1.05 -17.19
CA PRO A 157 -4.14 0.37 -16.48
C PRO A 157 -3.90 -1.14 -16.31
N SER A 158 -2.94 -1.75 -17.00
CA SER A 158 -2.66 -3.19 -16.88
C SER A 158 -2.13 -3.59 -15.50
N VAL A 159 -1.51 -2.64 -14.78
CA VAL A 159 -1.00 -2.88 -13.42
C VAL A 159 -2.10 -2.89 -12.36
N ILE A 160 -3.32 -2.42 -12.69
CA ILE A 160 -4.43 -2.36 -11.73
C ILE A 160 -4.92 -3.78 -11.44
N ALA A 161 -4.79 -4.20 -10.20
CA ALA A 161 -5.25 -5.51 -9.73
C ALA A 161 -6.69 -5.48 -9.22
N ALA A 162 -7.11 -4.35 -8.64
CA ALA A 162 -8.46 -4.18 -8.12
C ALA A 162 -8.91 -2.72 -8.14
N GLU A 163 -10.21 -2.52 -8.22
CA GLU A 163 -10.83 -1.19 -8.30
C GLU A 163 -11.91 -1.02 -7.22
N THR A 164 -12.16 0.22 -6.85
CA THR A 164 -13.24 0.63 -5.93
C THR A 164 -13.93 1.87 -6.48
N CYS A 165 -15.24 2.00 -6.22
CA CYS A 165 -16.00 3.20 -6.52
C CYS A 165 -16.26 4.00 -5.24
N TYR A 166 -16.07 5.33 -5.32
CA TYR A 166 -16.45 6.25 -4.24
C TYR A 166 -17.04 7.54 -4.83
N GLY A 167 -18.33 7.73 -4.64
CA GLY A 167 -19.08 8.76 -5.38
C GLY A 167 -19.08 8.43 -6.87
N GLU A 168 -18.65 9.38 -7.70
CA GLU A 168 -18.49 9.20 -9.14
C GLU A 168 -17.09 8.72 -9.55
N ASP A 169 -16.14 8.74 -8.60
CA ASP A 169 -14.78 8.29 -8.86
C ASP A 169 -14.68 6.77 -8.79
N LYS A 170 -14.13 6.16 -9.85
CA LYS A 170 -13.64 4.79 -9.87
C LYS A 170 -12.12 4.84 -9.89
N PHE A 171 -11.48 4.23 -8.90
CA PHE A 171 -10.03 4.35 -8.72
C PHE A 171 -9.36 2.98 -8.52
N ALA A 172 -8.05 2.96 -8.77
CA ALA A 172 -7.20 1.79 -8.54
C ALA A 172 -7.06 1.55 -7.02
N ALA A 173 -7.84 0.62 -6.49
CA ALA A 173 -7.79 0.21 -5.10
C ALA A 173 -6.51 -0.55 -4.76
N ALA A 174 -5.98 -1.30 -5.75
CA ALA A 174 -4.71 -2.00 -5.64
C ALA A 174 -4.04 -2.15 -7.01
N ILE A 175 -2.71 -2.21 -7.00
CA ILE A 175 -1.89 -2.62 -8.15
C ILE A 175 -1.09 -3.86 -7.81
N GLU A 176 -0.77 -4.64 -8.84
CA GLU A 176 0.15 -5.77 -8.75
C GLU A 176 1.20 -5.73 -9.86
N LEU A 177 2.42 -6.06 -9.50
CA LEU A 177 3.54 -6.41 -10.36
C LEU A 177 4.10 -7.76 -9.88
N PRO A 178 4.99 -8.44 -10.59
CA PRO A 178 5.40 -9.81 -10.25
C PRO A 178 5.75 -10.08 -8.78
N ASN A 179 6.32 -9.11 -8.08
CA ASN A 179 6.69 -9.23 -6.66
C ASN A 179 6.18 -8.05 -5.81
N LEU A 180 5.20 -7.31 -6.31
CA LEU A 180 4.67 -6.12 -5.65
C LEU A 180 3.15 -6.21 -5.57
N LEU A 181 2.63 -6.05 -4.36
CA LEU A 181 1.24 -5.71 -4.10
C LEU A 181 1.21 -4.36 -3.39
N ALA A 182 0.42 -3.43 -3.90
CA ALA A 182 0.19 -2.18 -3.20
C ALA A 182 -1.29 -1.82 -3.21
N CYS A 183 -1.84 -1.43 -2.06
CA CYS A 183 -3.26 -1.18 -1.87
C CYS A 183 -3.54 0.13 -1.16
N GLN A 184 -4.63 0.79 -1.54
CA GLN A 184 -5.07 2.05 -0.94
C GLN A 184 -5.80 1.85 0.39
N PHE A 185 -6.42 0.70 0.56
CA PHE A 185 -7.08 0.31 1.80
C PHE A 185 -6.07 -0.18 2.85
N HIS A 186 -6.57 -0.40 4.06
CA HIS A 186 -5.80 -0.89 5.19
C HIS A 186 -6.12 -2.37 5.47
N PRO A 187 -5.39 -3.34 4.91
CA PRO A 187 -5.65 -4.75 5.15
C PRO A 187 -5.48 -5.12 6.63
N GLU A 188 -4.57 -4.45 7.36
CA GLU A 188 -4.36 -4.65 8.80
C GLU A 188 -5.55 -4.21 9.66
N LYS A 189 -6.52 -3.48 9.07
CA LYS A 189 -7.78 -3.06 9.71
C LYS A 189 -9.00 -3.75 9.11
N SER A 190 -8.80 -4.69 8.19
CA SER A 190 -9.87 -5.27 7.37
C SER A 190 -10.23 -6.69 7.77
N GLN A 191 -10.07 -7.02 9.05
CA GLN A 191 -10.48 -8.30 9.64
C GLN A 191 -9.90 -9.51 8.83
N GLU A 192 -10.70 -10.56 8.65
CA GLU A 192 -10.25 -11.80 7.97
C GLU A 192 -9.88 -11.57 6.51
N ALA A 193 -10.60 -10.70 5.79
CA ALA A 193 -10.28 -10.39 4.39
C ALA A 193 -8.88 -9.77 4.27
N GLY A 194 -8.55 -8.85 5.18
CA GLY A 194 -7.23 -8.22 5.21
C GLY A 194 -6.11 -9.19 5.59
N LEU A 195 -6.34 -10.03 6.60
CA LEU A 195 -5.37 -11.06 7.01
C LEU A 195 -5.15 -12.09 5.88
N ARG A 196 -6.21 -12.47 5.17
CA ARG A 196 -6.13 -13.38 4.03
C ARG A 196 -5.28 -12.78 2.89
N LEU A 197 -5.52 -11.51 2.55
CA LEU A 197 -4.74 -10.83 1.52
C LEU A 197 -3.25 -10.78 1.88
N ILE A 198 -2.92 -10.46 3.13
CA ILE A 198 -1.53 -10.45 3.62
C ILE A 198 -0.92 -11.85 3.57
N ARG A 199 -1.63 -12.90 4.01
CA ARG A 199 -1.17 -14.31 3.91
C ARG A 199 -0.86 -14.69 2.47
N ASN A 200 -1.80 -14.40 1.55
CA ASN A 200 -1.65 -14.75 0.14
C ASN A 200 -0.40 -14.08 -0.46
N PHE A 201 -0.21 -12.78 -0.20
CA PHE A 201 0.97 -12.05 -0.68
C PHE A 201 2.29 -12.63 -0.14
N LEU A 202 2.31 -13.02 1.12
CA LEU A 202 3.50 -13.59 1.75
C LEU A 202 3.73 -15.06 1.39
N GLY A 203 2.82 -15.69 0.64
CA GLY A 203 2.88 -17.13 0.33
C GLY A 203 2.75 -17.99 1.59
N HIS A 204 2.08 -17.49 2.63
CA HIS A 204 1.90 -18.18 3.90
C HIS A 204 0.56 -18.93 3.87
N PRO A 205 0.52 -20.27 4.05
CA PRO A 205 -0.70 -21.06 4.01
C PRO A 205 -1.68 -20.75 5.14
#